data_19c5856fd679b9de37790a29fa460f10
#
_entry.id   19c5856fd679b9de37790a29fa460f10
#
_cell.length_a   1.000
_cell.length_b   1.000
_cell.length_c   1.000
_cell.angle_alpha   90.00
_cell.angle_beta   90.00
_cell.angle_gamma   90.00
#
_symmetry.space_group_name_H-M   'P 1'
#
loop_
_entity.id
_entity.type
_entity.pdbx_description
1 polymer ?
#
loop_
_entity_poly.entity_id
_entity_poly.type
_entity_poly.pdbx_seq_one_letter_code
_entity_poly.pdbx_strand_id
1 'polypeptide(L)'
;MASEDWLGLNGSVWREVMCKWSVAILVSLHDGPMNFSGLAKRLGVSNKVLSKKLRRLSGLSLISESYGGKGYMLTDAGLELSQLLKPLVAEGVSPAVIQAVLRCKWMPQILRALWLRDMFASELAGSFEEISWKVFSERMKKLEEFQLIHRYVIPSHPVRVKYGLEARGRVVVRWMLQRGALLREKFLELQRSQRPGELIQAPDNVL
;
A
#
# COMPACT_ATOMS: atom_id res chain seq x y z
N MET A 1 18.50 4.44 11.01
CA MET A 1 18.14 3.42 9.99
C MET A 1 16.71 3.68 9.55
N ALA A 2 16.47 3.97 8.27
CA ALA A 2 15.12 4.10 7.75
C ALA A 2 14.43 2.74 7.91
N SER A 3 13.27 2.71 8.58
CA SER A 3 12.52 1.47 8.76
C SER A 3 12.05 0.99 7.39
N GLU A 4 12.62 -0.10 6.91
CA GLU A 4 12.10 -0.78 5.74
C GLU A 4 10.67 -1.23 6.02
N ASP A 5 9.77 -1.01 5.05
CA ASP A 5 8.45 -1.59 5.12
C ASP A 5 8.51 -3.12 4.89
N TRP A 6 7.38 -3.81 4.99
CA TRP A 6 7.32 -5.28 4.86
C TRP A 6 7.74 -5.83 3.49
N LEU A 7 7.82 -4.97 2.45
CA LEU A 7 8.32 -5.28 1.11
C LEU A 7 9.79 -4.88 0.93
N GLY A 8 10.42 -4.24 1.92
CA GLY A 8 11.73 -3.62 1.78
C GLY A 8 11.72 -2.42 0.85
N LEU A 9 10.55 -1.80 0.64
CA LEU A 9 10.37 -0.64 -0.20
C LEU A 9 10.31 0.62 0.66
N ASN A 10 11.11 1.59 0.29
CA ASN A 10 11.14 2.91 0.91
C ASN A 10 11.37 3.99 -0.16
N GLY A 11 11.41 5.26 0.27
CA GLY A 11 11.71 6.35 -0.64
C GLY A 11 10.49 7.13 -1.13
N SER A 12 10.77 8.15 -1.94
CA SER A 12 9.76 9.12 -2.38
C SER A 12 8.74 8.52 -3.35
N VAL A 13 9.19 7.66 -4.26
CA VAL A 13 8.33 6.99 -5.26
C VAL A 13 7.29 6.10 -4.57
N TRP A 14 7.72 5.23 -3.63
CA TRP A 14 6.82 4.39 -2.85
C TRP A 14 5.78 5.20 -2.09
N ARG A 15 6.22 6.25 -1.39
CA ARG A 15 5.33 7.13 -0.62
C ARG A 15 4.34 7.88 -1.51
N GLU A 16 4.73 8.26 -2.72
CA GLU A 16 3.85 8.95 -3.65
C GLU A 16 2.81 8.01 -4.25
N VAL A 17 3.22 6.85 -4.75
CA VAL A 17 2.31 5.88 -5.40
C VAL A 17 1.37 5.23 -4.39
N MET A 18 1.86 4.84 -3.20
CA MET A 18 1.02 4.29 -2.12
C MET A 18 0.30 5.37 -1.29
N CYS A 19 0.16 6.58 -1.79
CA CYS A 19 -0.72 7.59 -1.22
C CYS A 19 -2.19 7.25 -1.55
N LYS A 20 -3.11 7.44 -0.59
CA LYS A 20 -4.54 7.14 -0.78
C LYS A 20 -5.12 7.75 -2.06
N TRP A 21 -4.71 8.97 -2.40
CA TRP A 21 -5.20 9.64 -3.62
C TRP A 21 -4.58 9.07 -4.89
N SER A 22 -3.31 8.71 -4.87
CA SER A 22 -2.67 8.06 -6.02
C SER A 22 -3.27 6.69 -6.29
N VAL A 23 -3.46 5.87 -5.25
CA VAL A 23 -4.16 4.58 -5.35
C VAL A 23 -5.57 4.77 -5.90
N ALA A 24 -6.33 5.75 -5.37
CA ALA A 24 -7.68 6.03 -5.82
C ALA A 24 -7.72 6.46 -7.29
N ILE A 25 -6.78 7.31 -7.75
CA ILE A 25 -6.68 7.74 -9.16
C ILE A 25 -6.36 6.54 -10.06
N LEU A 26 -5.33 5.74 -9.73
CA LEU A 26 -4.93 4.58 -10.53
C LEU A 26 -6.09 3.58 -10.67
N VAL A 27 -6.79 3.26 -9.57
CA VAL A 27 -7.94 2.35 -9.62
C VAL A 27 -9.12 2.96 -10.38
N SER A 28 -9.34 4.29 -10.28
CA SER A 28 -10.42 4.96 -11.00
C SER A 28 -10.21 4.98 -12.52
N LEU A 29 -8.97 5.07 -12.97
CA LEU A 29 -8.59 5.07 -14.38
C LEU A 29 -8.46 3.65 -14.97
N HIS A 30 -8.60 2.61 -14.15
CA HIS A 30 -8.48 1.23 -14.62
C HIS A 30 -9.49 0.86 -15.70
N ASP A 31 -10.70 1.34 -15.58
CA ASP A 31 -11.82 0.99 -16.48
C ASP A 31 -11.89 1.90 -17.71
N GLY A 32 -10.99 2.88 -17.83
CA GLY A 32 -10.88 3.76 -18.97
C GLY A 32 -10.50 5.20 -18.61
N PRO A 33 -10.30 6.04 -19.64
CA PRO A 33 -9.93 7.43 -19.46
C PRO A 33 -11.01 8.24 -18.73
N MET A 34 -10.56 9.18 -17.89
CA MET A 34 -11.44 10.13 -17.20
C MET A 34 -10.92 11.55 -17.31
N ASN A 35 -11.81 12.52 -17.49
CA ASN A 35 -11.44 13.93 -17.44
C ASN A 35 -11.22 14.41 -16.00
N PHE A 36 -10.62 15.59 -15.85
CA PHE A 36 -10.30 16.18 -14.56
C PHE A 36 -11.51 16.33 -13.64
N SER A 37 -12.63 16.86 -14.18
CA SER A 37 -13.85 17.09 -13.41
C SER A 37 -14.49 15.78 -12.95
N GLY A 38 -14.48 14.74 -13.80
CA GLY A 38 -14.95 13.41 -13.45
C GLY A 38 -14.15 12.77 -12.32
N LEU A 39 -12.81 12.87 -12.39
CA LEU A 39 -11.93 12.41 -11.31
C LEU A 39 -12.16 13.19 -10.02
N ALA A 40 -12.24 14.52 -10.08
CA ALA A 40 -12.48 15.36 -8.91
C ALA A 40 -13.80 14.98 -8.21
N LYS A 41 -14.88 14.82 -8.98
CA LYS A 41 -16.20 14.41 -8.49
C LYS A 41 -16.18 13.01 -7.90
N ARG A 42 -15.58 12.03 -8.61
CA ARG A 42 -15.53 10.62 -8.18
C ARG A 42 -14.74 10.45 -6.87
N LEU A 43 -13.66 11.21 -6.71
CA LEU A 43 -12.76 11.08 -5.57
C LEU A 43 -13.12 12.01 -4.39
N GLY A 44 -14.00 12.98 -4.60
CA GLY A 44 -14.34 13.97 -3.57
C GLY A 44 -13.12 14.78 -3.10
N VAL A 45 -12.19 15.08 -4.01
CA VAL A 45 -10.91 15.75 -3.70
C VAL A 45 -10.88 17.16 -4.30
N SER A 46 -10.21 18.10 -3.60
CA SER A 46 -10.04 19.45 -4.11
C SER A 46 -9.17 19.49 -5.38
N ASN A 47 -9.46 20.43 -6.28
CA ASN A 47 -8.71 20.62 -7.54
C ASN A 47 -7.21 20.79 -7.31
N LYS A 48 -6.81 21.49 -6.25
CA LYS A 48 -5.40 21.68 -5.88
C LYS A 48 -4.69 20.35 -5.58
N VAL A 49 -5.34 19.48 -4.81
CA VAL A 49 -4.78 18.16 -4.46
C VAL A 49 -4.75 17.27 -5.69
N LEU A 50 -5.84 17.23 -6.48
CA LEU A 50 -5.91 16.41 -7.70
C LEU A 50 -4.84 16.82 -8.71
N SER A 51 -4.73 18.11 -9.05
CA SER A 51 -3.70 18.62 -9.98
C SER A 51 -2.29 18.22 -9.56
N LYS A 52 -1.99 18.36 -8.24
CA LYS A 52 -0.67 17.97 -7.71
C LYS A 52 -0.43 16.46 -7.89
N LYS A 53 -1.45 15.63 -7.64
CA LYS A 53 -1.32 14.17 -7.76
C LYS A 53 -1.19 13.72 -9.20
N LEU A 54 -2.01 14.25 -10.10
CA LEU A 54 -1.93 13.95 -11.53
C LEU A 54 -0.54 14.30 -12.09
N ARG A 55 -0.03 15.51 -11.79
CA ARG A 55 1.32 15.90 -12.22
C ARG A 55 2.40 14.94 -11.73
N ARG A 56 2.31 14.48 -10.48
CA ARG A 56 3.29 13.53 -9.92
C ARG A 56 3.18 12.14 -10.56
N LEU A 57 1.96 11.65 -10.77
CA LEU A 57 1.75 10.37 -11.42
C LEU A 57 2.17 10.40 -12.89
N SER A 58 1.94 11.52 -13.61
CA SER A 58 2.48 11.73 -14.97
C SER A 58 4.01 11.76 -14.96
N GLY A 59 4.63 12.46 -14.01
CA GLY A 59 6.10 12.48 -13.86
C GLY A 59 6.71 11.13 -13.53
N LEU A 60 5.93 10.21 -12.96
CA LEU A 60 6.31 8.80 -12.75
C LEU A 60 5.95 7.89 -13.93
N SER A 61 5.45 8.45 -15.04
CA SER A 61 4.98 7.71 -16.20
C SER A 61 3.91 6.65 -15.90
N LEU A 62 3.06 6.89 -14.89
CA LEU A 62 1.96 6.00 -14.53
C LEU A 62 0.64 6.37 -15.20
N ILE A 63 0.50 7.64 -15.57
CA ILE A 63 -0.64 8.16 -16.31
C ILE A 63 -0.14 9.06 -17.44
N SER A 64 -0.93 9.19 -18.48
CA SER A 64 -0.74 10.11 -19.61
C SER A 64 -2.03 10.87 -19.91
N GLU A 65 -1.94 11.90 -20.74
CA GLU A 65 -3.12 12.52 -21.31
C GLU A 65 -3.79 11.55 -22.30
N SER A 66 -5.12 11.50 -22.27
CA SER A 66 -5.89 10.70 -23.22
C SER A 66 -5.88 11.30 -24.61
N TYR A 67 -6.18 10.49 -25.63
CA TYR A 67 -6.32 10.96 -27.02
C TYR A 67 -7.25 12.17 -27.09
N GLY A 68 -6.76 13.25 -27.74
CA GLY A 68 -7.48 14.52 -27.86
C GLY A 68 -7.35 15.46 -26.64
N GLY A 69 -6.47 15.19 -25.68
CA GLY A 69 -6.14 16.11 -24.58
C GLY A 69 -7.26 16.37 -23.56
N LYS A 70 -8.35 15.59 -23.58
CA LYS A 70 -9.54 15.86 -22.76
C LYS A 70 -9.62 15.07 -21.44
N GLY A 71 -8.58 14.32 -21.08
CA GLY A 71 -8.59 13.50 -19.87
C GLY A 71 -7.25 12.83 -19.60
N TYR A 72 -7.28 11.91 -18.65
CA TYR A 72 -6.14 11.12 -18.20
C TYR A 72 -6.44 9.64 -18.42
N MET A 73 -5.40 8.87 -18.75
CA MET A 73 -5.45 7.43 -18.89
C MET A 73 -4.23 6.79 -18.24
N LEU A 74 -4.30 5.51 -17.93
CA LEU A 74 -3.14 4.76 -17.45
C LEU A 74 -2.16 4.51 -18.59
N THR A 75 -0.88 4.55 -18.29
CA THR A 75 0.17 3.92 -19.09
C THR A 75 0.19 2.41 -18.81
N ASP A 76 1.01 1.64 -19.53
CA ASP A 76 1.18 0.20 -19.24
C ASP A 76 1.62 -0.04 -17.80
N ALA A 77 2.62 0.73 -17.31
CA ALA A 77 3.07 0.64 -15.92
C ALA A 77 1.97 1.02 -14.91
N GLY A 78 1.17 2.04 -15.23
CA GLY A 78 0.01 2.42 -14.41
C GLY A 78 -1.08 1.36 -14.41
N LEU A 79 -1.33 0.71 -15.55
CA LEU A 79 -2.30 -0.38 -15.69
C LEU A 79 -1.89 -1.60 -14.85
N GLU A 80 -0.63 -2.01 -14.94
CA GLU A 80 -0.11 -3.11 -14.12
C GLU A 80 -0.26 -2.86 -12.62
N LEU A 81 0.12 -1.67 -12.13
CA LEU A 81 -0.09 -1.29 -10.73
C LEU A 81 -1.58 -1.25 -10.35
N SER A 82 -2.43 -0.74 -11.21
CA SER A 82 -3.87 -0.69 -10.94
C SER A 82 -4.48 -2.09 -10.89
N GLN A 83 -4.05 -3.02 -11.74
CA GLN A 83 -4.45 -4.44 -11.73
C GLN A 83 -4.08 -5.13 -10.41
N LEU A 84 -2.95 -4.77 -9.81
CA LEU A 84 -2.55 -5.29 -8.51
C LEU A 84 -3.42 -4.73 -7.38
N LEU A 85 -3.78 -3.44 -7.42
CA LEU A 85 -4.48 -2.74 -6.34
C LEU A 85 -6.01 -2.85 -6.42
N LYS A 86 -6.57 -2.93 -7.62
CA LYS A 86 -8.04 -2.99 -7.85
C LYS A 86 -8.74 -4.11 -7.08
N PRO A 87 -8.20 -5.34 -6.98
CA PRO A 87 -8.85 -6.40 -6.22
C PRO A 87 -9.08 -6.05 -4.74
N LEU A 88 -8.13 -5.35 -4.09
CA LEU A 88 -8.33 -4.89 -2.71
C LEU A 88 -9.51 -3.92 -2.59
N VAL A 89 -9.59 -2.97 -3.53
CA VAL A 89 -10.67 -1.97 -3.54
C VAL A 89 -12.02 -2.61 -3.85
N ALA A 90 -12.06 -3.58 -4.75
CA ALA A 90 -13.27 -4.35 -5.08
C ALA A 90 -13.81 -5.14 -3.89
N GLU A 91 -12.92 -5.65 -3.03
CA GLU A 91 -13.26 -6.34 -1.76
C GLU A 91 -13.53 -5.36 -0.59
N GLY A 92 -13.71 -4.07 -0.88
CA GLY A 92 -14.09 -3.06 0.11
C GLY A 92 -12.94 -2.51 0.97
N VAL A 93 -11.67 -2.77 0.60
CA VAL A 93 -10.52 -2.16 1.26
C VAL A 93 -10.27 -0.77 0.68
N SER A 94 -10.56 0.27 1.45
CA SER A 94 -10.41 1.63 0.96
C SER A 94 -8.95 2.01 0.64
N PRO A 95 -8.70 2.96 -0.30
CA PRO A 95 -7.36 3.44 -0.58
C PRO A 95 -6.62 4.00 0.64
N ALA A 96 -7.33 4.52 1.63
CA ALA A 96 -6.75 4.99 2.89
C ALA A 96 -6.23 3.84 3.75
N VAL A 97 -6.95 2.73 3.81
CA VAL A 97 -6.51 1.50 4.50
C VAL A 97 -5.31 0.89 3.77
N ILE A 98 -5.36 0.80 2.44
CA ILE A 98 -4.23 0.32 1.60
C ILE A 98 -2.97 1.15 1.91
N GLN A 99 -3.07 2.48 1.87
CA GLN A 99 -1.96 3.37 2.25
C GLN A 99 -1.44 3.09 3.65
N ALA A 100 -2.33 3.02 4.63
CA ALA A 100 -1.94 2.88 6.03
C ALA A 100 -1.25 1.54 6.30
N VAL A 101 -1.76 0.46 5.72
CA VAL A 101 -1.19 -0.89 5.89
C VAL A 101 0.13 -1.02 5.13
N LEU A 102 0.13 -0.76 3.82
CA LEU A 102 1.30 -1.05 2.97
C LEU A 102 2.50 -0.14 3.26
N ARG A 103 2.28 1.07 3.81
CA ARG A 103 3.36 1.99 4.20
C ARG A 103 3.83 1.82 5.64
N CYS A 104 3.27 0.89 6.39
CA CYS A 104 3.63 0.64 7.77
C CYS A 104 4.57 -0.57 7.87
N LYS A 105 5.66 -0.44 8.62
CA LYS A 105 6.56 -1.58 8.92
C LYS A 105 5.81 -2.72 9.61
N TRP A 106 4.93 -2.42 10.56
CA TRP A 106 4.39 -3.41 11.49
C TRP A 106 3.02 -3.97 11.12
N MET A 107 2.11 -3.17 10.54
CA MET A 107 0.75 -3.63 10.26
C MET A 107 0.70 -4.88 9.36
N PRO A 108 1.45 -4.96 8.25
CA PRO A 108 1.47 -6.17 7.43
C PRO A 108 2.00 -7.40 8.17
N GLN A 109 3.02 -7.21 9.02
CA GLN A 109 3.62 -8.31 9.79
C GLN A 109 2.64 -8.82 10.85
N ILE A 110 1.95 -7.92 11.56
CA ILE A 110 0.90 -8.26 12.53
C ILE A 110 -0.23 -9.04 11.85
N LEU A 111 -0.75 -8.54 10.72
CA LEU A 111 -1.80 -9.23 9.97
C LEU A 111 -1.36 -10.63 9.52
N ARG A 112 -0.13 -10.79 9.05
CA ARG A 112 0.42 -12.10 8.66
C ARG A 112 0.58 -13.06 9.83
N ALA A 113 1.00 -12.57 11.00
CA ALA A 113 1.09 -13.40 12.20
C ALA A 113 -0.27 -13.97 12.62
N LEU A 114 -1.34 -13.19 12.45
CA LEU A 114 -2.72 -13.61 12.72
C LEU A 114 -3.36 -14.49 11.63
N TRP A 115 -2.65 -14.77 10.54
CA TRP A 115 -3.24 -15.51 9.40
C TRP A 115 -3.66 -16.92 9.75
N LEU A 116 -2.85 -17.64 10.52
CA LEU A 116 -3.08 -19.05 10.83
C LEU A 116 -3.99 -19.25 12.04
N ARG A 117 -3.92 -18.35 13.03
CA ARG A 117 -4.70 -18.47 14.28
C ARG A 117 -4.79 -17.15 15.01
N ASP A 118 -5.78 -17.06 15.88
CA ASP A 118 -5.85 -15.95 16.84
C ASP A 118 -4.75 -16.08 17.89
N MET A 119 -4.21 -14.95 18.31
CA MET A 119 -3.08 -14.86 19.24
C MET A 119 -3.38 -13.96 20.44
N PHE A 120 -2.81 -14.27 21.60
CA PHE A 120 -2.84 -13.36 22.73
C PHE A 120 -1.97 -12.13 22.47
N ALA A 121 -2.36 -10.98 23.06
CA ALA A 121 -1.63 -9.72 22.87
C ALA A 121 -0.15 -9.83 23.20
N SER A 122 0.18 -10.52 24.31
CA SER A 122 1.58 -10.75 24.76
C SER A 122 2.36 -11.65 23.79
N GLU A 123 1.72 -12.71 23.28
CA GLU A 123 2.31 -13.63 22.31
C GLU A 123 2.57 -12.90 20.99
N LEU A 124 1.58 -12.15 20.49
CA LEU A 124 1.69 -11.40 19.25
C LEU A 124 2.77 -10.30 19.35
N ALA A 125 2.81 -9.54 20.44
CA ALA A 125 3.85 -8.54 20.67
C ALA A 125 5.25 -9.17 20.79
N GLY A 126 5.36 -10.30 21.47
CA GLY A 126 6.61 -11.06 21.61
C GLY A 126 7.14 -11.67 20.30
N SER A 127 6.30 -11.76 19.26
CA SER A 127 6.75 -12.20 17.93
C SER A 127 7.57 -11.15 17.17
N PHE A 128 7.72 -9.94 17.72
CA PHE A 128 8.40 -8.81 17.06
C PHE A 128 9.43 -8.18 18.01
N GLU A 129 10.70 -8.52 17.86
CA GLU A 129 11.80 -8.10 18.78
C GLU A 129 11.97 -6.57 18.88
N GLU A 130 11.70 -5.83 17.83
CA GLU A 130 11.98 -4.38 17.75
C GLU A 130 10.74 -3.48 18.02
N ILE A 131 9.56 -4.06 18.28
CA ILE A 131 8.35 -3.24 18.46
C ILE A 131 8.19 -2.85 19.94
N SER A 132 8.16 -1.54 20.23
CA SER A 132 7.77 -1.12 21.57
C SER A 132 6.29 -1.37 21.83
N TRP A 133 5.92 -1.65 23.10
CA TRP A 133 4.53 -1.85 23.50
C TRP A 133 3.60 -0.68 23.11
N LYS A 134 4.11 0.54 23.19
CA LYS A 134 3.36 1.73 22.75
C LYS A 134 3.01 1.66 21.26
N VAL A 135 4.02 1.41 20.40
CA VAL A 135 3.83 1.30 18.95
C VAL A 135 2.92 0.12 18.63
N PHE A 136 3.11 -1.03 19.27
CA PHE A 136 2.25 -2.19 19.10
C PHE A 136 0.79 -1.84 19.38
N SER A 137 0.49 -1.28 20.55
CA SER A 137 -0.86 -0.90 20.95
C SER A 137 -1.51 0.10 19.99
N GLU A 138 -0.76 1.10 19.50
CA GLU A 138 -1.25 2.06 18.49
C GLU A 138 -1.58 1.36 17.16
N ARG A 139 -0.79 0.39 16.73
CA ARG A 139 -1.05 -0.36 15.49
C ARG A 139 -2.24 -1.30 15.64
N MET A 140 -2.38 -1.96 16.77
CA MET A 140 -3.54 -2.81 17.07
C MET A 140 -4.82 -1.99 17.03
N LYS A 141 -4.88 -0.87 17.75
CA LYS A 141 -6.04 0.04 17.73
C LYS A 141 -6.41 0.48 16.32
N LYS A 142 -5.40 0.83 15.50
CA LYS A 142 -5.65 1.26 14.13
C LYS A 142 -6.12 0.13 13.22
N LEU A 143 -5.66 -1.08 13.41
CA LEU A 143 -6.14 -2.26 12.68
C LEU A 143 -7.60 -2.61 13.06
N GLU A 144 -8.00 -2.43 14.34
CA GLU A 144 -9.39 -2.54 14.78
C GLU A 144 -10.26 -1.44 14.14
N GLU A 145 -9.83 -0.18 14.17
CA GLU A 145 -10.54 0.95 13.52
C GLU A 145 -10.78 0.70 12.02
N PHE A 146 -9.85 0.04 11.36
CA PHE A 146 -9.97 -0.37 9.96
C PHE A 146 -10.81 -1.64 9.74
N GLN A 147 -11.28 -2.27 10.82
CA GLN A 147 -12.01 -3.54 10.79
C GLN A 147 -11.20 -4.65 10.08
N LEU A 148 -9.90 -4.69 10.31
CA LEU A 148 -9.02 -5.73 9.80
C LEU A 148 -8.79 -6.84 10.81
N ILE A 149 -8.92 -6.52 12.11
CA ILE A 149 -8.83 -7.44 13.23
C ILE A 149 -9.99 -7.19 14.20
N HIS A 150 -10.30 -8.22 14.97
CA HIS A 150 -11.19 -8.11 16.12
C HIS A 150 -10.44 -8.43 17.41
N ARG A 151 -10.95 -7.89 18.52
CA ARG A 151 -10.36 -8.01 19.85
C ARG A 151 -11.31 -8.76 20.77
N TYR A 152 -10.82 -9.80 21.43
CA TYR A 152 -11.53 -10.52 22.47
C TYR A 152 -10.93 -10.23 23.84
N VAL A 153 -11.78 -9.96 24.81
CA VAL A 153 -11.39 -9.88 26.22
C VAL A 153 -11.79 -11.20 26.89
N ILE A 154 -10.81 -11.91 27.38
CA ILE A 154 -11.04 -13.18 28.09
C ILE A 154 -11.06 -12.88 29.60
N PRO A 155 -12.21 -13.14 30.30
CA PRO A 155 -12.33 -12.90 31.72
C PRO A 155 -11.49 -13.93 32.48
N SER A 156 -10.26 -13.60 32.72
CA SER A 156 -9.29 -14.40 33.52
C SER A 156 -8.57 -13.48 34.49
N HIS A 157 -7.89 -14.05 35.47
CA HIS A 157 -7.06 -13.28 36.42
C HIS A 157 -5.58 -13.62 36.19
N PRO A 158 -4.77 -12.72 35.63
CA PRO A 158 -5.12 -11.40 35.08
C PRO A 158 -5.96 -11.48 33.79
N VAL A 159 -6.69 -10.41 33.49
CA VAL A 159 -7.49 -10.29 32.24
C VAL A 159 -6.57 -10.45 31.03
N ARG A 160 -6.98 -11.28 30.07
CA ARG A 160 -6.21 -11.56 28.86
C ARG A 160 -6.94 -11.01 27.63
N VAL A 161 -6.19 -10.53 26.67
CA VAL A 161 -6.70 -10.04 25.37
C VAL A 161 -6.17 -10.91 24.25
N LYS A 162 -7.06 -11.30 23.37
CA LYS A 162 -6.77 -12.10 22.18
C LYS A 162 -7.21 -11.34 20.92
N TYR A 163 -6.47 -11.46 19.85
CA TYR A 163 -6.77 -10.85 18.55
C TYR A 163 -6.89 -11.88 17.46
N GLY A 164 -7.78 -11.63 16.51
CA GLY A 164 -7.98 -12.46 15.32
C GLY A 164 -8.25 -11.59 14.09
N LEU A 165 -8.17 -12.19 12.89
CA LEU A 165 -8.45 -11.49 11.63
C LEU A 165 -9.95 -11.42 11.36
N GLU A 166 -10.43 -10.22 11.03
CA GLU A 166 -11.71 -10.01 10.40
C GLU A 166 -11.72 -10.48 8.93
N ALA A 167 -12.89 -10.63 8.34
CA ALA A 167 -13.03 -11.01 6.93
C ALA A 167 -12.21 -10.11 5.99
N ARG A 168 -12.27 -8.80 6.21
CA ARG A 168 -11.49 -7.81 5.45
C ARG A 168 -9.98 -7.94 5.70
N GLY A 169 -9.55 -8.27 6.91
CA GLY A 169 -8.15 -8.56 7.23
C GLY A 169 -7.64 -9.80 6.49
N ARG A 170 -8.46 -10.84 6.38
CA ARG A 170 -8.14 -12.05 5.59
C ARG A 170 -7.98 -11.73 4.10
N VAL A 171 -8.80 -10.84 3.55
CA VAL A 171 -8.64 -10.35 2.16
C VAL A 171 -7.28 -9.69 1.97
N VAL A 172 -6.91 -8.78 2.88
CA VAL A 172 -5.62 -8.08 2.82
C VAL A 172 -4.45 -9.06 2.89
N VAL A 173 -4.46 -10.01 3.83
CA VAL A 173 -3.38 -11.00 3.96
C VAL A 173 -3.29 -11.90 2.73
N ARG A 174 -4.41 -12.42 2.24
CA ARG A 174 -4.45 -13.24 1.02
C ARG A 174 -3.84 -12.48 -0.15
N TRP A 175 -4.22 -11.21 -0.33
CA TRP A 175 -3.67 -10.37 -1.37
C TRP A 175 -2.15 -10.17 -1.21
N MET A 176 -1.67 -9.92 0.02
CA MET A 176 -0.23 -9.78 0.31
C MET A 176 0.56 -11.05 -0.07
N LEU A 177 0.02 -12.22 0.26
CA LEU A 177 0.67 -13.49 -0.04
C LEU A 177 0.71 -13.79 -1.54
N GLN A 178 -0.33 -13.41 -2.28
CA GLN A 178 -0.46 -13.70 -3.72
C GLN A 178 0.24 -12.66 -4.60
N ARG A 179 0.25 -11.40 -4.19
CA ARG A 179 0.63 -10.26 -5.05
C ARG A 179 1.76 -9.38 -4.49
N GLY A 180 2.19 -9.61 -3.26
CA GLY A 180 3.20 -8.78 -2.61
C GLY A 180 4.55 -8.80 -3.34
N ALA A 181 5.01 -9.98 -3.75
CA ALA A 181 6.27 -10.11 -4.50
C ALA A 181 6.22 -9.37 -5.84
N LEU A 182 5.11 -9.51 -6.59
CA LEU A 182 4.92 -8.83 -7.86
C LEU A 182 4.83 -7.30 -7.68
N LEU A 183 4.14 -6.84 -6.63
CA LEU A 183 4.10 -5.42 -6.31
C LEU A 183 5.50 -4.87 -6.04
N ARG A 184 6.31 -5.60 -5.28
CA ARG A 184 7.70 -5.22 -5.00
C ARG A 184 8.53 -5.11 -6.28
N GLU A 185 8.43 -6.09 -7.16
CA GLU A 185 9.12 -6.11 -8.45
C GLU A 185 8.77 -4.88 -9.29
N LYS A 186 7.48 -4.60 -9.47
CA LYS A 186 7.01 -3.44 -10.24
C LYS A 186 7.49 -2.12 -9.65
N PHE A 187 7.58 -2.00 -8.33
CA PHE A 187 8.15 -0.79 -7.70
C PHE A 187 9.64 -0.66 -7.91
N LEU A 188 10.40 -1.75 -7.89
CA LEU A 188 11.83 -1.71 -8.18
C LEU A 188 12.11 -1.33 -9.64
N GLU A 189 11.30 -1.82 -10.58
CA GLU A 189 11.35 -1.41 -11.99
C GLU A 189 11.06 0.09 -12.14
N LEU A 190 10.00 0.58 -11.51
CA LEU A 190 9.63 2.00 -11.53
C LEU A 190 10.74 2.89 -10.92
N GLN A 191 11.38 2.46 -9.84
CA GLN A 191 12.50 3.18 -9.25
C GLN A 191 13.72 3.24 -10.17
N ARG A 192 14.03 2.15 -10.88
CA ARG A 192 15.12 2.11 -11.86
C ARG A 192 14.86 3.05 -13.03
N SER A 193 13.64 3.10 -13.56
CA SER A 193 13.29 3.98 -14.67
C SER A 193 13.39 5.47 -14.32
N GLN A 194 13.32 5.82 -13.03
CA GLN A 194 13.47 7.19 -12.54
C GLN A 194 14.92 7.62 -12.28
N ARG A 195 15.91 6.69 -12.43
CA ARG A 195 17.34 6.98 -12.29
C ARG A 195 18.08 6.67 -13.60
N PRO A 196 17.95 7.49 -14.65
CA PRO A 196 18.58 7.21 -15.96
C PRO A 196 20.11 7.43 -15.99
N GLY A 197 20.82 7.54 -14.86
CA GLY A 197 22.24 7.91 -14.80
C GLY A 197 23.20 6.95 -14.08
N GLU A 198 22.75 5.87 -13.46
CA GLU A 198 23.65 4.98 -12.68
C GLU A 198 23.98 3.61 -13.33
N LEU A 199 23.57 3.40 -14.56
CA LEU A 199 23.93 2.18 -15.32
C LEU A 199 24.85 2.56 -16.47
N ILE A 200 26.14 2.67 -16.24
CA ILE A 200 27.30 2.27 -17.10
C ILE A 200 28.56 2.78 -16.39
N GLN A 201 29.01 2.08 -15.37
CA GLN A 201 30.43 1.89 -15.16
C GLN A 201 30.66 0.39 -15.21
N ALA A 202 30.84 -0.09 -16.44
CA ALA A 202 31.56 -1.34 -16.65
C ALA A 202 32.97 -1.15 -16.06
N PRO A 203 33.53 -2.11 -15.35
CA PRO A 203 34.91 -2.05 -14.97
C PRO A 203 35.76 -2.25 -16.24
N ASP A 204 36.25 -1.16 -16.82
CA ASP A 204 37.47 -1.21 -17.62
C ASP A 204 38.59 -1.55 -16.66
N ASN A 205 39.07 -2.80 -16.75
CA ASN A 205 40.47 -3.13 -16.65
C ASN A 205 40.65 -4.63 -16.53
N VAL A 206 40.95 -5.26 -17.66
CA VAL A 206 41.93 -6.34 -17.73
C VAL A 206 42.82 -6.06 -18.93
N LEU A 207 44.01 -5.57 -18.68
CA LEU A 207 45.23 -5.84 -19.41
C LEU A 207 46.26 -6.32 -18.41
#